data_16d21ff9e0e0eec4b69d5d117a020912
#
_entry.id   16d21ff9e0e0eec4b69d5d117a020912
#
_cell.length_a   1.000
_cell.length_b   1.000
_cell.length_c   1.000
_cell.angle_alpha   90.00
_cell.angle_beta   90.00
_cell.angle_gamma   90.00
#
_symmetry.space_group_name_H-M   'P 1'
#
loop_
_entity.id
_entity.type
_entity.pdbx_description
1 polymer ?
#
loop_
_entity_poly.entity_id
_entity_poly.type
_entity_poly.pdbx_seq_one_letter_code
_entity_poly.pdbx_strand_id
1 'polypeptide(L)'
;MKNDKVVFFKDDHSYWLGDQQIPSVGKFTGRFYDSFEDSFWKTHITLKRILGEEYMDHYRSFKKFQPDAIDLFEPILRDISPIEFHKVKKVVDDEWTKKRNKANFNGTKFHNLKEEKAYLDGFLINPFDGKKYPVTRHESEFDNETITLDFMSLPDGGYLEMLVVAPDFSVAGQSDEVYIETIDGVRYIDINDTKTNEKKPAKSSLSYYLPPLDYMYASTHNKYAIQINSYAHILSLYGFVPRNLGYTHYKKYDENSGVLQVLPVMKKEIEIIFDKNLHF
;
A
#
# COMPACT_ATOMS: atom_id res chain seq x y z
N MET A 1 -22.43 19.47 20.09
CA MET A 1 -21.38 18.47 19.79
C MET A 1 -21.39 18.31 18.30
N LYS A 2 -20.31 18.70 17.59
CA LYS A 2 -20.14 18.38 16.18
C LYS A 2 -20.13 16.85 16.08
N ASN A 3 -20.94 16.30 15.21
CA ASN A 3 -20.91 14.87 14.88
C ASN A 3 -19.56 14.61 14.17
N ASP A 4 -18.53 14.25 14.92
CA ASP A 4 -17.19 13.93 14.41
C ASP A 4 -17.23 12.52 13.79
N LYS A 5 -18.03 12.39 12.73
CA LYS A 5 -18.11 11.15 11.97
C LYS A 5 -17.10 11.21 10.83
N VAL A 6 -16.22 10.23 10.78
CA VAL A 6 -15.35 10.02 9.63
C VAL A 6 -16.12 9.25 8.58
N VAL A 7 -16.17 9.78 7.36
CA VAL A 7 -16.85 9.17 6.22
C VAL A 7 -15.80 8.69 5.22
N PHE A 8 -15.95 7.46 4.77
CA PHE A 8 -15.17 6.88 3.67
C PHE A 8 -15.97 6.94 2.38
N PHE A 9 -15.39 7.52 1.34
CA PHE A 9 -15.95 7.56 -0.01
C PHE A 9 -15.27 6.48 -0.86
N LYS A 10 -16.06 5.48 -1.26
CA LYS A 10 -15.56 4.29 -1.95
C LYS A 10 -15.02 4.59 -3.36
N ASP A 11 -15.67 5.53 -4.07
CA ASP A 11 -15.34 5.84 -5.47
C ASP A 11 -13.92 6.35 -5.68
N ASP A 12 -13.42 7.15 -4.74
CA ASP A 12 -12.09 7.77 -4.81
C ASP A 12 -11.14 7.35 -3.67
N HIS A 13 -11.57 6.39 -2.83
CA HIS A 13 -10.86 5.91 -1.65
C HIS A 13 -10.39 7.06 -0.74
N SER A 14 -11.29 8.00 -0.46
CA SER A 14 -11.00 9.16 0.39
C SER A 14 -11.71 9.09 1.74
N TYR A 15 -11.07 9.69 2.76
CA TYR A 15 -11.54 9.73 4.14
C TYR A 15 -11.76 11.17 4.53
N TRP A 16 -12.90 11.49 5.16
CA TRP A 16 -13.29 12.86 5.47
C TRP A 16 -13.86 12.99 6.88
N LEU A 17 -13.42 14.02 7.60
CA LEU A 17 -14.00 14.49 8.85
C LEU A 17 -14.65 15.86 8.60
N GLY A 18 -15.97 15.90 8.41
CA GLY A 18 -16.64 17.09 7.91
C GLY A 18 -16.06 17.50 6.55
N ASP A 19 -15.51 18.70 6.45
CA ASP A 19 -14.90 19.24 5.22
C ASP A 19 -13.39 18.98 5.12
N GLN A 20 -12.80 18.30 6.09
CA GLN A 20 -11.36 18.03 6.12
C GLN A 20 -11.07 16.61 5.60
N GLN A 21 -10.24 16.50 4.57
CA GLN A 21 -9.74 15.21 4.10
C GLN A 21 -8.65 14.68 5.03
N ILE A 22 -8.82 13.43 5.48
CA ILE A 22 -7.84 12.69 6.26
C ILE A 22 -6.91 11.93 5.30
N PRO A 23 -5.58 11.99 5.44
CA PRO A 23 -4.70 11.21 4.60
C PRO A 23 -4.88 9.71 4.82
N SER A 24 -4.89 8.93 3.73
CA SER A 24 -4.83 7.47 3.85
C SER A 24 -3.50 7.01 4.42
N VAL A 25 -3.46 5.81 5.06
CA VAL A 25 -2.21 5.18 5.52
C VAL A 25 -1.18 5.12 4.39
N GLY A 26 -1.59 4.82 3.16
CA GLY A 26 -0.69 4.80 2.01
C GLY A 26 -0.08 6.17 1.69
N LYS A 27 -0.88 7.25 1.70
CA LYS A 27 -0.40 8.63 1.53
C LYS A 27 0.49 9.08 2.70
N PHE A 28 0.11 8.71 3.92
CA PHE A 28 0.86 9.03 5.13
C PHE A 28 2.25 8.39 5.09
N THR A 29 2.33 7.08 4.89
CA THR A 29 3.61 6.35 4.84
C THR A 29 4.43 6.69 3.61
N GLY A 30 3.78 7.10 2.52
CA GLY A 30 4.43 7.55 1.29
C GLY A 30 5.31 8.80 1.43
N ARG A 31 5.17 9.56 2.51
CA ARG A 31 6.00 10.74 2.80
C ARG A 31 7.46 10.36 3.16
N PHE A 32 7.68 9.13 3.57
CA PHE A 32 8.98 8.65 4.06
C PHE A 32 9.83 7.93 3.01
N TYR A 33 9.45 7.97 1.73
CA TYR A 33 10.27 7.47 0.64
C TYR A 33 10.00 8.23 -0.65
N ASP A 34 11.02 8.30 -1.50
CA ASP A 34 10.88 8.97 -2.79
C ASP A 34 9.77 8.34 -3.61
N SER A 35 8.97 9.20 -4.22
CA SER A 35 8.00 8.77 -5.22
C SER A 35 8.71 8.12 -6.40
N PHE A 36 8.03 7.19 -7.06
CA PHE A 36 8.55 6.65 -8.32
C PHE A 36 8.56 7.74 -9.37
N GLU A 37 9.76 8.07 -9.88
CA GLU A 37 9.99 9.08 -10.91
C GLU A 37 9.46 8.61 -12.28
N ASP A 38 8.14 8.71 -12.47
CA ASP A 38 7.42 8.25 -13.67
C ASP A 38 7.97 8.92 -14.93
N SER A 39 8.24 10.22 -14.86
CA SER A 39 8.78 11.02 -15.98
C SER A 39 10.18 10.57 -16.37
N PHE A 40 11.05 10.31 -15.39
CA PHE A 40 12.39 9.79 -15.63
C PHE A 40 12.35 8.46 -16.37
N TRP A 41 11.62 7.48 -15.82
CA TRP A 41 11.59 6.13 -16.38
C TRP A 41 10.91 6.08 -17.76
N LYS A 42 9.89 6.90 -18.00
CA LYS A 42 9.26 7.02 -19.32
C LYS A 42 10.22 7.62 -20.33
N THR A 43 10.96 8.65 -19.95
CA THR A 43 12.02 9.25 -20.79
C THR A 43 13.11 8.22 -21.08
N HIS A 44 13.60 7.50 -20.06
CA HIS A 44 14.59 6.43 -20.20
C HIS A 44 14.16 5.36 -21.21
N ILE A 45 12.94 4.86 -21.09
CA ILE A 45 12.43 3.82 -22.01
C ILE A 45 12.23 4.38 -23.42
N THR A 46 11.79 5.63 -23.52
CA THR A 46 11.62 6.30 -24.81
C THR A 46 12.96 6.41 -25.54
N LEU A 47 13.99 6.91 -24.86
CA LEU A 47 15.34 7.03 -25.44
C LEU A 47 15.93 5.67 -25.80
N LYS A 48 15.74 4.67 -24.94
CA LYS A 48 16.16 3.29 -25.26
C LYS A 48 15.49 2.74 -26.54
N ARG A 49 14.23 3.09 -26.80
CA ARG A 49 13.52 2.65 -28.01
C ARG A 49 13.97 3.37 -29.26
N ILE A 50 14.37 4.62 -29.14
CA ILE A 50 14.84 5.43 -30.28
C ILE A 50 16.28 5.09 -30.65
N LEU A 51 17.16 5.05 -29.66
CA LEU A 51 18.63 4.97 -29.86
C LEU A 51 19.22 3.57 -29.60
N GLY A 52 18.45 2.64 -29.01
CA GLY A 52 18.91 1.27 -28.78
C GLY A 52 20.11 1.18 -27.85
N GLU A 53 21.13 0.39 -28.27
CA GLU A 53 22.33 0.13 -27.47
C GLU A 53 23.22 1.38 -27.31
N GLU A 54 23.25 2.28 -28.25
CA GLU A 54 24.00 3.54 -28.14
C GLU A 54 23.56 4.34 -26.90
N TYR A 55 22.26 4.47 -26.71
CA TYR A 55 21.72 5.08 -25.48
C TYR A 55 22.07 4.27 -24.23
N MET A 56 22.02 2.94 -24.28
CA MET A 56 22.30 2.10 -23.13
C MET A 56 23.77 2.20 -22.66
N ASP A 57 24.71 2.35 -23.56
CA ASP A 57 26.11 2.58 -23.22
C ASP A 57 26.31 3.93 -22.53
N HIS A 58 25.64 4.97 -23.06
CA HIS A 58 25.62 6.28 -22.46
C HIS A 58 24.99 6.24 -21.06
N TYR A 59 23.80 5.63 -20.90
CA TYR A 59 23.12 5.47 -19.62
C TYR A 59 23.95 4.72 -18.59
N ARG A 60 24.65 3.65 -18.96
CA ARG A 60 25.54 2.88 -18.07
C ARG A 60 26.69 3.74 -17.55
N SER A 61 27.21 4.64 -18.34
CA SER A 61 28.25 5.56 -17.91
C SER A 61 27.75 6.59 -16.89
N PHE A 62 26.52 7.09 -17.06
CA PHE A 62 25.88 8.03 -16.14
C PHE A 62 25.45 7.38 -14.82
N LYS A 63 24.89 6.18 -14.87
CA LYS A 63 24.41 5.47 -13.67
C LYS A 63 25.45 5.30 -12.57
N LYS A 64 26.75 5.37 -12.93
CA LYS A 64 27.86 5.34 -11.98
C LYS A 64 28.00 6.64 -11.17
N PHE A 65 27.46 7.76 -11.66
CA PHE A 65 27.73 9.09 -11.11
C PHE A 65 26.51 9.77 -10.50
N GLN A 66 25.32 9.62 -11.07
CA GLN A 66 24.05 10.18 -10.53
C GLN A 66 22.86 9.40 -11.11
N PRO A 67 22.20 8.55 -10.33
CA PRO A 67 21.23 7.60 -10.88
C PRO A 67 19.90 8.20 -11.35
N ASP A 68 19.50 9.40 -10.96
CA ASP A 68 18.10 9.84 -11.07
C ASP A 68 17.87 11.28 -11.61
N ALA A 69 18.87 11.95 -12.14
CA ALA A 69 18.71 13.31 -12.60
C ALA A 69 18.14 13.36 -14.04
N ILE A 70 16.99 14.01 -14.20
CA ILE A 70 16.36 14.28 -15.52
C ILE A 70 17.30 15.07 -16.44
N ASP A 71 18.15 15.92 -15.88
CA ASP A 71 19.17 16.71 -16.58
C ASP A 71 20.18 15.84 -17.35
N LEU A 72 20.31 14.56 -17.01
CA LEU A 72 21.14 13.60 -17.76
C LEU A 72 20.65 13.34 -19.17
N PHE A 73 19.37 13.60 -19.44
CA PHE A 73 18.78 13.39 -20.75
C PHE A 73 18.94 14.59 -21.68
N GLU A 74 19.18 15.78 -21.14
CA GLU A 74 19.20 17.01 -21.93
C GLU A 74 20.20 16.98 -23.09
N PRO A 75 21.46 16.54 -22.93
CA PRO A 75 22.40 16.45 -24.02
C PRO A 75 21.92 15.51 -25.15
N ILE A 76 21.31 14.39 -24.77
CA ILE A 76 20.82 13.38 -25.73
C ILE A 76 19.58 13.87 -26.45
N LEU A 77 18.68 14.56 -25.75
CA LEU A 77 17.44 15.08 -26.32
C LEU A 77 17.67 16.16 -27.37
N ARG A 78 18.80 16.87 -27.32
CA ARG A 78 19.16 17.89 -28.35
C ARG A 78 19.37 17.29 -29.74
N ASP A 79 19.81 16.04 -29.82
CA ASP A 79 20.13 15.36 -31.08
C ASP A 79 18.95 14.54 -31.64
N ILE A 80 17.83 14.50 -30.92
CA ILE A 80 16.63 13.76 -31.31
C ILE A 80 15.55 14.71 -31.82
N SER A 81 14.87 14.33 -32.90
CA SER A 81 13.70 15.06 -33.37
C SER A 81 12.62 15.12 -32.28
N PRO A 82 12.16 16.32 -31.86
CA PRO A 82 11.08 16.45 -30.88
C PRO A 82 9.80 15.70 -31.30
N ILE A 83 9.50 15.65 -32.59
CA ILE A 83 8.32 14.95 -33.14
C ILE A 83 8.48 13.44 -32.92
N GLU A 84 9.65 12.87 -33.22
CA GLU A 84 9.93 11.45 -33.01
C GLU A 84 9.89 11.09 -31.54
N PHE A 85 10.55 11.90 -30.69
CA PHE A 85 10.52 11.69 -29.23
C PHE A 85 9.11 11.66 -28.69
N HIS A 86 8.28 12.67 -29.02
CA HIS A 86 6.89 12.73 -28.54
C HIS A 86 6.04 11.55 -29.05
N LYS A 87 6.23 11.13 -30.29
CA LYS A 87 5.53 9.98 -30.86
C LYS A 87 5.86 8.68 -30.07
N VAL A 88 7.13 8.40 -29.83
CA VAL A 88 7.56 7.21 -29.11
C VAL A 88 7.18 7.30 -27.62
N LYS A 89 7.34 8.48 -27.00
CA LYS A 89 6.94 8.70 -25.60
C LYS A 89 5.45 8.45 -25.39
N LYS A 90 4.59 8.90 -26.31
CA LYS A 90 3.15 8.63 -26.24
C LYS A 90 2.86 7.13 -26.24
N VAL A 91 3.55 6.35 -27.06
CA VAL A 91 3.38 4.88 -27.06
C VAL A 91 3.78 4.28 -25.70
N VAL A 92 4.89 4.76 -25.12
CA VAL A 92 5.32 4.32 -23.78
C VAL A 92 4.28 4.69 -22.71
N ASP A 93 3.75 5.92 -22.75
CA ASP A 93 2.73 6.39 -21.82
C ASP A 93 1.44 5.55 -21.91
N ASP A 94 0.99 5.25 -23.13
CA ASP A 94 -0.21 4.44 -23.39
C ASP A 94 -0.03 2.98 -22.87
N GLU A 95 1.12 2.37 -23.13
CA GLU A 95 1.44 1.03 -22.65
C GLU A 95 1.49 0.96 -21.11
N TRP A 96 2.11 1.95 -20.46
CA TRP A 96 2.19 2.02 -19.02
C TRP A 96 0.82 2.22 -18.39
N THR A 97 0.02 3.11 -18.95
CA THR A 97 -1.36 3.36 -18.52
C THR A 97 -2.20 2.09 -18.64
N LYS A 98 -2.11 1.41 -19.79
CA LYS A 98 -2.82 0.14 -20.01
C LYS A 98 -2.38 -0.95 -19.03
N LYS A 99 -1.07 -1.07 -18.77
CA LYS A 99 -0.54 -2.04 -17.81
C LYS A 99 -1.00 -1.75 -16.38
N ARG A 100 -0.96 -0.49 -15.95
CA ARG A 100 -1.42 -0.04 -14.63
C ARG A 100 -2.93 -0.30 -14.45
N ASN A 101 -3.75 0.13 -15.42
CA ASN A 101 -5.20 -0.06 -15.35
C ASN A 101 -5.57 -1.55 -15.30
N LYS A 102 -4.88 -2.40 -16.08
CA LYS A 102 -5.06 -3.84 -16.04
C LYS A 102 -4.68 -4.44 -14.68
N ALA A 103 -3.57 -3.99 -14.08
CA ALA A 103 -3.13 -4.46 -12.77
C ALA A 103 -4.14 -4.06 -11.67
N ASN A 104 -4.58 -2.80 -11.66
CA ASN A 104 -5.58 -2.31 -10.73
C ASN A 104 -6.90 -3.07 -10.87
N PHE A 105 -7.44 -3.20 -12.08
CA PHE A 105 -8.68 -3.95 -12.35
C PHE A 105 -8.60 -5.39 -11.84
N ASN A 106 -7.53 -6.08 -12.18
CA ASN A 106 -7.37 -7.48 -11.77
C ASN A 106 -7.15 -7.61 -10.25
N GLY A 107 -6.43 -6.66 -9.64
CA GLY A 107 -6.25 -6.59 -8.18
C GLY A 107 -7.59 -6.46 -7.48
N THR A 108 -8.37 -5.43 -7.83
CA THR A 108 -9.71 -5.21 -7.26
C THR A 108 -10.62 -6.43 -7.47
N LYS A 109 -10.64 -6.99 -8.67
CA LYS A 109 -11.42 -8.20 -8.94
C LYS A 109 -11.02 -9.38 -8.04
N PHE A 110 -9.73 -9.56 -7.79
CA PHE A 110 -9.24 -10.64 -6.93
C PHE A 110 -9.66 -10.43 -5.47
N HIS A 111 -9.56 -9.21 -4.95
CA HIS A 111 -10.04 -8.85 -3.61
C HIS A 111 -11.54 -9.12 -3.48
N ASN A 112 -12.36 -8.62 -4.41
CA ASN A 112 -13.81 -8.83 -4.40
C ASN A 112 -14.18 -10.33 -4.40
N LEU A 113 -13.50 -11.16 -5.21
CA LEU A 113 -13.76 -12.61 -5.24
C LEU A 113 -13.42 -13.27 -3.90
N LYS A 114 -12.32 -12.89 -3.24
CA LYS A 114 -11.97 -13.39 -1.91
C LYS A 114 -13.02 -12.98 -0.88
N GLU A 115 -13.45 -11.74 -0.93
CA GLU A 115 -14.48 -11.19 -0.05
C GLU A 115 -15.81 -11.93 -0.23
N GLU A 116 -16.32 -12.03 -1.46
CA GLU A 116 -17.55 -12.76 -1.77
C GLU A 116 -17.48 -14.21 -1.27
N LYS A 117 -16.36 -14.89 -1.51
CA LYS A 117 -16.14 -16.27 -1.07
C LYS A 117 -16.20 -16.38 0.45
N ALA A 118 -15.53 -15.48 1.17
CA ALA A 118 -15.52 -15.50 2.64
C ALA A 118 -16.93 -15.29 3.21
N TYR A 119 -17.73 -14.40 2.62
CA TYR A 119 -19.14 -14.21 3.03
C TYR A 119 -20.02 -15.42 2.71
N LEU A 120 -19.78 -16.09 1.58
CA LEU A 120 -20.50 -17.34 1.24
C LEU A 120 -20.13 -18.49 2.17
N ASP A 121 -18.85 -18.64 2.49
CA ASP A 121 -18.34 -19.68 3.38
C ASP A 121 -18.69 -19.39 4.87
N GLY A 122 -18.98 -18.13 5.21
CA GLY A 122 -19.29 -17.67 6.57
C GLY A 122 -18.09 -17.60 7.50
N PHE A 123 -16.86 -17.76 6.98
CA PHE A 123 -15.64 -17.68 7.77
C PHE A 123 -14.44 -17.24 6.94
N LEU A 124 -13.44 -16.67 7.64
CA LEU A 124 -12.08 -16.47 7.14
C LEU A 124 -11.12 -17.48 7.78
N ILE A 125 -10.14 -17.93 7.02
CA ILE A 125 -9.02 -18.72 7.55
C ILE A 125 -7.86 -17.79 7.83
N ASN A 126 -7.48 -17.66 9.09
CA ASN A 126 -6.31 -16.88 9.48
C ASN A 126 -5.04 -17.58 8.94
N PRO A 127 -4.26 -16.92 8.07
CA PRO A 127 -3.10 -17.55 7.44
C PRO A 127 -1.93 -17.80 8.42
N PHE A 128 -1.96 -17.25 9.62
CA PHE A 128 -0.90 -17.41 10.60
C PHE A 128 -1.04 -18.68 11.43
N ASP A 129 -2.26 -19.12 11.74
CA ASP A 129 -2.53 -20.27 12.62
C ASP A 129 -3.48 -21.31 11.99
N GLY A 130 -4.07 -21.01 10.84
CA GLY A 130 -5.02 -21.89 10.16
C GLY A 130 -6.41 -21.96 10.78
N LYS A 131 -6.69 -21.20 11.83
CA LYS A 131 -8.02 -21.17 12.48
C LYS A 131 -9.05 -20.51 11.59
N LYS A 132 -10.30 -20.95 11.72
CA LYS A 132 -11.47 -20.34 11.10
C LYS A 132 -12.08 -19.31 12.04
N TYR A 133 -12.22 -18.09 11.54
CA TYR A 133 -12.89 -16.99 12.24
C TYR A 133 -14.21 -16.70 11.54
N PRO A 134 -15.36 -16.58 12.25
CA PRO A 134 -16.61 -16.18 11.63
C PRO A 134 -16.43 -14.80 10.98
N VAL A 135 -16.92 -14.67 9.76
CA VAL A 135 -16.88 -13.38 9.05
C VAL A 135 -17.94 -12.49 9.64
N THR A 136 -17.52 -11.31 10.10
CA THR A 136 -18.43 -10.26 10.49
C THR A 136 -18.48 -9.21 9.39
N ARG A 137 -19.68 -8.99 8.80
CA ARG A 137 -19.90 -7.83 7.94
C ARG A 137 -19.78 -6.58 8.77
N HIS A 138 -18.92 -5.68 8.38
CA HIS A 138 -19.06 -4.28 8.79
C HIS A 138 -20.33 -3.74 8.14
N GLU A 139 -21.20 -3.04 8.87
CA GLU A 139 -22.57 -2.67 8.42
C GLU A 139 -22.62 -1.64 7.27
N SER A 140 -21.56 -1.48 6.53
CA SER A 140 -21.45 -0.50 5.47
C SER A 140 -21.71 -1.10 4.09
N GLU A 141 -22.97 -1.39 3.81
CA GLU A 141 -23.44 -1.79 2.47
C GLU A 141 -23.66 -0.61 1.52
N PHE A 142 -23.29 0.62 1.89
CA PHE A 142 -23.59 1.84 1.13
C PHE A 142 -22.31 2.50 0.60
N ASP A 143 -22.44 3.24 -0.51
CA ASP A 143 -21.34 3.91 -1.22
C ASP A 143 -20.50 4.85 -0.35
N ASN A 144 -21.04 5.35 0.76
CA ASN A 144 -20.36 6.19 1.73
C ASN A 144 -20.49 5.61 3.13
N GLU A 145 -19.39 5.16 3.69
CA GLU A 145 -19.34 4.46 4.96
C GLU A 145 -18.95 5.39 6.10
N THR A 146 -19.73 5.40 7.17
CA THR A 146 -19.30 6.03 8.42
C THR A 146 -18.41 5.06 9.18
N ILE A 147 -17.16 5.46 9.47
CA ILE A 147 -16.23 4.65 10.23
C ILE A 147 -16.65 4.62 11.69
N THR A 148 -16.81 3.42 12.27
CA THR A 148 -17.00 3.30 13.71
C THR A 148 -15.71 3.64 14.45
N LEU A 149 -15.84 4.30 15.61
CA LEU A 149 -14.73 4.53 16.53
C LEU A 149 -14.77 3.58 17.72
N ASP A 150 -15.86 2.82 17.85
CA ASP A 150 -16.03 1.83 18.93
C ASP A 150 -15.49 0.45 18.51
N PHE A 151 -14.20 0.42 18.14
CA PHE A 151 -13.54 -0.81 17.72
C PHE A 151 -13.52 -1.88 18.85
N MET A 152 -13.55 -1.45 20.10
CA MET A 152 -13.52 -2.38 21.23
C MET A 152 -14.85 -3.12 21.47
N SER A 153 -15.95 -2.66 20.88
CA SER A 153 -17.22 -3.36 20.90
C SER A 153 -17.37 -4.44 19.83
N LEU A 154 -16.46 -4.46 18.83
CA LEU A 154 -16.51 -5.43 17.75
C LEU A 154 -16.36 -6.86 18.32
N PRO A 155 -17.18 -7.85 17.90
CA PRO A 155 -17.01 -9.24 18.35
C PRO A 155 -15.71 -9.86 17.85
N ASP A 156 -15.29 -10.96 18.47
CA ASP A 156 -14.22 -11.80 17.94
C ASP A 156 -14.64 -12.36 16.58
N GLY A 157 -13.73 -12.33 15.60
CA GLY A 157 -14.05 -12.74 14.23
C GLY A 157 -13.02 -12.29 13.20
N GLY A 158 -13.34 -12.54 11.94
CA GLY A 158 -12.58 -12.09 10.77
C GLY A 158 -13.29 -10.93 10.10
N TYR A 159 -12.55 -9.88 9.80
CA TYR A 159 -13.03 -8.65 9.19
C TYR A 159 -12.31 -8.43 7.87
N LEU A 160 -13.08 -8.22 6.80
CA LEU A 160 -12.56 -7.89 5.47
C LEU A 160 -12.70 -6.39 5.22
N GLU A 161 -11.71 -5.82 4.52
CA GLU A 161 -11.71 -4.40 4.12
C GLU A 161 -12.04 -3.47 5.29
N MET A 162 -11.50 -3.79 6.48
CA MET A 162 -11.82 -3.10 7.72
C MET A 162 -11.33 -1.66 7.67
N LEU A 163 -12.27 -0.71 7.77
CA LEU A 163 -11.97 0.71 7.85
C LEU A 163 -11.45 1.07 9.24
N VAL A 164 -10.31 1.74 9.30
CA VAL A 164 -9.66 2.18 10.53
C VAL A 164 -9.30 3.67 10.46
N VAL A 165 -9.32 4.34 11.60
CA VAL A 165 -8.91 5.74 11.71
C VAL A 165 -8.19 5.95 13.04
N ALA A 166 -7.14 6.75 13.05
CA ALA A 166 -6.46 7.11 14.30
C ALA A 166 -7.39 7.93 15.21
N PRO A 167 -7.32 7.77 16.55
CA PRO A 167 -8.21 8.49 17.49
C PRO A 167 -8.14 10.01 17.37
N ASP A 168 -7.05 10.55 16.86
CA ASP A 168 -6.84 11.98 16.63
C ASP A 168 -7.17 12.43 15.20
N PHE A 169 -7.73 11.53 14.40
CA PHE A 169 -8.10 11.77 13.00
C PHE A 169 -6.93 12.15 12.08
N SER A 170 -5.68 11.88 12.47
CA SER A 170 -4.49 12.23 11.69
C SER A 170 -4.31 11.37 10.45
N VAL A 171 -4.81 10.12 10.48
CA VAL A 171 -4.68 9.15 9.40
C VAL A 171 -5.83 8.14 9.45
N ALA A 172 -6.28 7.70 8.29
CA ALA A 172 -7.29 6.64 8.13
C ALA A 172 -6.83 5.62 7.09
N GLY A 173 -7.49 4.47 7.04
CA GLY A 173 -7.18 3.46 6.03
C GLY A 173 -8.15 2.31 6.03
N GLN A 174 -7.92 1.37 5.11
CA GLN A 174 -8.68 0.15 4.93
C GLN A 174 -7.69 -1.01 4.95
N SER A 175 -7.91 -1.96 5.86
CA SER A 175 -7.06 -3.16 6.03
C SER A 175 -7.77 -4.36 5.42
N ASP A 176 -7.08 -5.11 4.55
CA ASP A 176 -7.68 -6.20 3.77
C ASP A 176 -8.29 -7.28 4.66
N GLU A 177 -7.55 -7.76 5.65
CA GLU A 177 -7.98 -8.82 6.58
C GLU A 177 -7.51 -8.52 8.00
N VAL A 178 -8.44 -8.43 8.94
CA VAL A 178 -8.17 -8.28 10.38
C VAL A 178 -8.85 -9.41 11.14
N TYR A 179 -8.13 -10.10 11.99
CA TYR A 179 -8.64 -11.17 12.84
C TYR A 179 -8.59 -10.70 14.29
N ILE A 180 -9.72 -10.74 14.98
CA ILE A 180 -9.85 -10.33 16.38
C ILE A 180 -10.10 -11.58 17.23
N GLU A 181 -9.31 -11.76 18.27
CA GLU A 181 -9.44 -12.86 19.23
C GLU A 181 -9.21 -12.36 20.66
N THR A 182 -10.14 -12.68 21.56
CA THR A 182 -10.01 -12.37 22.98
C THR A 182 -9.47 -13.57 23.73
N ILE A 183 -8.33 -13.41 24.39
CA ILE A 183 -7.69 -14.44 25.20
C ILE A 183 -7.42 -13.84 26.60
N ASP A 184 -7.95 -14.45 27.65
CA ASP A 184 -7.79 -14.00 29.05
C ASP A 184 -8.12 -12.50 29.24
N GLY A 185 -9.15 -12.01 28.53
CA GLY A 185 -9.60 -10.62 28.60
C GLY A 185 -8.75 -9.63 27.80
N VAL A 186 -7.69 -10.10 27.14
CA VAL A 186 -6.87 -9.28 26.24
C VAL A 186 -7.33 -9.49 24.79
N ARG A 187 -7.53 -8.39 24.06
CA ARG A 187 -7.97 -8.42 22.67
C ARG A 187 -6.77 -8.36 21.73
N TYR A 188 -6.48 -9.48 21.09
CA TYR A 188 -5.41 -9.59 20.10
C TYR A 188 -5.92 -9.33 18.69
N ILE A 189 -5.03 -8.80 17.85
CA ILE A 189 -5.27 -8.68 16.41
C ILE A 189 -4.16 -9.35 15.62
N ASP A 190 -4.56 -10.06 14.56
CA ASP A 190 -3.69 -10.47 13.47
C ASP A 190 -4.11 -9.70 12.22
N ILE A 191 -3.16 -9.20 11.44
CA ILE A 191 -3.44 -8.44 10.22
C ILE A 191 -2.72 -9.11 9.05
N ASN A 192 -3.48 -9.47 8.02
CA ASN A 192 -2.95 -9.96 6.76
C ASN A 192 -3.43 -9.08 5.60
N ASP A 193 -2.53 -8.78 4.70
CA ASP A 193 -2.81 -7.97 3.54
C ASP A 193 -2.60 -8.80 2.26
N THR A 194 -3.47 -8.66 1.29
CA THR A 194 -3.44 -9.42 0.05
C THR A 194 -2.66 -8.68 -1.04
N LYS A 195 -1.61 -9.29 -1.55
CA LYS A 195 -0.77 -8.69 -2.61
C LYS A 195 -0.76 -9.58 -3.86
N THR A 196 -1.12 -8.99 -5.00
CA THR A 196 -1.26 -9.68 -6.29
C THR A 196 -0.22 -9.26 -7.32
N ASN A 197 0.91 -8.72 -6.87
CA ASN A 197 2.00 -8.30 -7.74
C ASN A 197 2.51 -9.44 -8.62
N GLU A 198 2.83 -9.14 -9.87
CA GLU A 198 3.42 -10.12 -10.78
C GLU A 198 4.72 -10.72 -10.26
N LYS A 199 5.55 -9.87 -9.63
CA LYS A 199 6.82 -10.27 -9.01
C LYS A 199 6.68 -10.28 -7.48
N LYS A 200 7.33 -11.25 -6.84
CA LYS A 200 7.45 -11.26 -5.38
C LYS A 200 8.04 -9.94 -4.89
N PRO A 201 7.48 -9.33 -3.82
CA PRO A 201 8.00 -8.10 -3.24
C PRO A 201 9.48 -8.21 -2.87
N ALA A 202 10.29 -7.30 -3.39
CA ALA A 202 11.72 -7.26 -3.12
C ALA A 202 11.98 -6.87 -1.66
N LYS A 203 12.94 -7.55 -1.00
CA LYS A 203 13.36 -7.27 0.38
C LYS A 203 14.46 -6.21 0.47
N SER A 204 15.17 -5.93 -0.63
CA SER A 204 16.21 -4.91 -0.72
C SER A 204 15.88 -3.90 -1.80
N SER A 205 16.45 -2.71 -1.70
CA SER A 205 16.36 -1.64 -2.68
C SER A 205 17.71 -0.92 -2.73
N LEU A 206 17.97 -0.19 -3.82
CA LEU A 206 19.10 0.75 -3.88
C LEU A 206 18.77 2.07 -3.16
N SER A 207 17.50 2.36 -2.95
CA SER A 207 17.03 3.55 -2.24
C SER A 207 16.73 3.23 -0.79
N TYR A 208 16.96 4.19 0.09
CA TYR A 208 16.59 4.16 1.49
C TYR A 208 15.29 4.96 1.70
N TYR A 209 14.68 4.79 2.84
CA TYR A 209 13.63 5.71 3.30
C TYR A 209 14.23 7.10 3.52
N LEU A 210 13.38 8.11 3.53
CA LEU A 210 13.72 9.45 3.97
C LEU A 210 13.77 9.50 5.52
N PRO A 211 14.48 10.48 6.11
CA PRO A 211 14.43 10.66 7.55
C PRO A 211 12.98 10.73 8.06
N PRO A 212 12.69 10.18 9.25
CA PRO A 212 13.63 9.57 10.19
C PRO A 212 13.90 8.08 10.00
N LEU A 213 13.50 7.49 8.89
CA LEU A 213 13.67 6.06 8.58
C LEU A 213 14.81 5.76 7.59
N ASP A 214 15.73 6.68 7.39
CA ASP A 214 16.83 6.66 6.42
C ASP A 214 17.87 5.53 6.63
N TYR A 215 17.76 4.79 7.71
CA TYR A 215 18.51 3.56 7.95
C TYR A 215 17.87 2.30 7.34
N MET A 216 16.65 2.41 6.78
CA MET A 216 15.91 1.30 6.19
C MET A 216 15.90 1.38 4.66
N TYR A 217 15.99 0.23 3.99
CA TYR A 217 15.76 0.17 2.54
C TYR A 217 14.29 0.46 2.19
N ALA A 218 14.05 1.36 1.24
CA ALA A 218 12.72 1.64 0.69
C ALA A 218 12.26 0.54 -0.29
N SER A 219 12.41 -0.73 0.12
CA SER A 219 12.01 -1.90 -0.66
C SER A 219 10.49 -2.08 -0.65
N THR A 220 9.94 -2.78 -1.66
CA THR A 220 8.50 -3.11 -1.70
C THR A 220 8.05 -3.88 -0.47
N HIS A 221 8.88 -4.81 0.03
CA HIS A 221 8.59 -5.55 1.26
C HIS A 221 8.48 -4.61 2.48
N ASN A 222 9.45 -3.70 2.65
CA ASN A 222 9.43 -2.76 3.78
C ASN A 222 8.27 -1.75 3.67
N LYS A 223 7.90 -1.32 2.46
CA LYS A 223 6.72 -0.46 2.25
C LYS A 223 5.44 -1.14 2.74
N TYR A 224 5.27 -2.43 2.45
CA TYR A 224 4.15 -3.21 2.98
C TYR A 224 4.26 -3.40 4.50
N ALA A 225 5.47 -3.63 5.01
CA ALA A 225 5.68 -3.76 6.46
C ALA A 225 5.27 -2.49 7.22
N ILE A 226 5.70 -1.30 6.76
CA ILE A 226 5.32 -0.03 7.36
C ILE A 226 3.80 0.19 7.25
N GLN A 227 3.19 -0.08 6.10
CA GLN A 227 1.75 0.06 5.90
C GLN A 227 0.95 -0.80 6.89
N ILE A 228 1.25 -2.10 6.99
CA ILE A 228 0.53 -3.05 7.85
C ILE A 228 0.76 -2.74 9.33
N ASN A 229 1.99 -2.39 9.71
CA ASN A 229 2.29 -1.96 11.07
C ASN A 229 1.59 -0.63 11.43
N SER A 230 1.32 0.24 10.46
CA SER A 230 0.52 1.45 10.70
C SER A 230 -0.93 1.12 11.05
N TYR A 231 -1.55 0.16 10.36
CA TYR A 231 -2.88 -0.33 10.74
C TYR A 231 -2.89 -0.93 12.15
N ALA A 232 -1.89 -1.78 12.45
CA ALA A 232 -1.74 -2.37 13.77
C ALA A 232 -1.56 -1.31 14.87
N HIS A 233 -0.78 -0.28 14.61
CA HIS A 233 -0.60 0.85 15.52
C HIS A 233 -1.91 1.60 15.76
N ILE A 234 -2.64 1.96 14.71
CA ILE A 234 -3.95 2.63 14.83
C ILE A 234 -4.87 1.82 15.74
N LEU A 235 -5.01 0.51 15.49
CA LEU A 235 -5.86 -0.35 16.33
C LEU A 235 -5.32 -0.50 17.75
N SER A 236 -4.00 -0.47 17.96
CA SER A 236 -3.40 -0.51 19.29
C SER A 236 -3.74 0.73 20.14
N LEU A 237 -3.96 1.88 19.51
CA LEU A 237 -4.41 3.10 20.19
C LEU A 237 -5.83 2.96 20.78
N TYR A 238 -6.62 2.00 20.30
CA TYR A 238 -7.93 1.65 20.84
C TYR A 238 -7.86 0.52 21.89
N GLY A 239 -6.69 -0.07 22.13
CA GLY A 239 -6.49 -1.10 23.16
C GLY A 239 -6.28 -2.51 22.63
N PHE A 240 -6.21 -2.73 21.33
CA PHE A 240 -5.83 -4.02 20.78
C PHE A 240 -4.33 -4.30 20.91
N VAL A 241 -3.99 -5.57 21.03
CA VAL A 241 -2.59 -6.03 21.06
C VAL A 241 -2.25 -6.69 19.72
N PRO A 242 -1.39 -6.08 18.89
CA PRO A 242 -0.91 -6.72 17.67
C PRO A 242 -0.14 -7.99 17.98
N ARG A 243 -0.52 -9.13 17.36
CA ARG A 243 0.08 -10.44 17.57
C ARG A 243 0.85 -10.91 16.33
N ASN A 244 0.17 -11.05 15.20
CA ASN A 244 0.77 -11.48 13.94
C ASN A 244 0.46 -10.48 12.84
N LEU A 245 1.50 -10.08 12.12
CA LEU A 245 1.40 -9.15 10.99
C LEU A 245 2.01 -9.79 9.75
N GLY A 246 1.38 -9.63 8.60
CA GLY A 246 1.90 -10.20 7.37
C GLY A 246 1.13 -9.79 6.13
N TYR A 247 1.63 -10.26 5.00
CA TYR A 247 0.88 -10.20 3.76
C TYR A 247 1.00 -11.53 3.02
N THR A 248 -0.08 -11.90 2.32
CA THR A 248 -0.10 -13.08 1.46
C THR A 248 0.07 -12.64 0.00
N HIS A 249 1.16 -13.08 -0.61
CA HIS A 249 1.44 -12.79 -2.01
C HIS A 249 0.90 -13.88 -2.93
N TYR A 250 0.00 -13.50 -3.81
CA TYR A 250 -0.61 -14.36 -4.83
C TYR A 250 -0.01 -14.08 -6.20
N LYS A 251 0.53 -15.12 -6.84
CA LYS A 251 1.13 -14.99 -8.16
C LYS A 251 0.05 -15.03 -9.24
N LYS A 252 -0.01 -13.99 -10.07
CA LYS A 252 -0.93 -13.92 -11.21
C LYS A 252 -2.41 -14.14 -10.85
N TYR A 253 -2.84 -13.71 -9.68
CA TYR A 253 -4.23 -13.85 -9.19
C TYR A 253 -4.70 -15.30 -9.03
N ASP A 254 -3.79 -16.24 -8.78
CA ASP A 254 -4.10 -17.64 -8.50
C ASP A 254 -4.24 -17.85 -7.00
N GLU A 255 -5.45 -18.15 -6.53
CA GLU A 255 -5.77 -18.37 -5.11
C GLU A 255 -4.93 -19.47 -4.46
N ASN A 256 -4.49 -20.46 -5.24
CA ASN A 256 -3.68 -21.58 -4.76
C ASN A 256 -2.18 -21.22 -4.65
N SER A 257 -1.78 -20.07 -5.16
CA SER A 257 -0.38 -19.64 -5.17
C SER A 257 0.01 -18.79 -3.96
N GLY A 258 -0.90 -18.58 -3.00
CA GLY A 258 -0.71 -17.73 -1.85
C GLY A 258 0.49 -18.13 -1.00
N VAL A 259 1.41 -17.19 -0.79
CA VAL A 259 2.60 -17.38 0.06
C VAL A 259 2.62 -16.31 1.13
N LEU A 260 2.37 -16.70 2.37
CA LEU A 260 2.43 -15.81 3.53
C LEU A 260 3.86 -15.30 3.76
N GLN A 261 3.97 -14.01 3.96
CA GLN A 261 5.18 -13.32 4.43
C GLN A 261 4.89 -12.72 5.79
N VAL A 262 5.38 -13.34 6.85
CA VAL A 262 5.27 -12.82 8.21
C VAL A 262 6.20 -11.62 8.36
N LEU A 263 5.70 -10.58 9.01
CA LEU A 263 6.39 -9.31 9.25
C LEU A 263 6.69 -9.14 10.74
N PRO A 264 7.79 -8.46 11.09
CA PRO A 264 8.02 -8.07 12.48
C PRO A 264 7.03 -6.98 12.91
N VAL A 265 6.75 -6.91 14.21
CA VAL A 265 6.10 -5.75 14.82
C VAL A 265 7.14 -4.62 14.91
N MET A 266 6.96 -3.56 14.14
CA MET A 266 7.90 -2.43 13.96
C MET A 266 7.53 -1.26 14.88
N LYS A 267 7.44 -1.53 16.19
CA LYS A 267 6.94 -0.55 17.15
C LYS A 267 7.70 0.78 17.11
N LYS A 268 9.04 0.70 17.12
CA LYS A 268 9.91 1.88 17.12
C LYS A 268 9.75 2.75 15.87
N GLU A 269 9.78 2.12 14.70
CA GLU A 269 9.66 2.79 13.41
C GLU A 269 8.30 3.49 13.29
N ILE A 270 7.25 2.81 13.75
CA ILE A 270 5.88 3.34 13.67
C ILE A 270 5.67 4.46 14.68
N GLU A 271 6.12 4.33 15.92
CA GLU A 271 6.07 5.41 16.91
C GLU A 271 6.79 6.67 16.42
N ILE A 272 7.93 6.51 15.75
CA ILE A 272 8.66 7.63 15.15
C ILE A 272 7.81 8.33 14.07
N ILE A 273 7.24 7.60 13.10
CA ILE A 273 6.48 8.23 12.00
C ILE A 273 5.12 8.80 12.44
N PHE A 274 4.57 8.33 13.55
CA PHE A 274 3.34 8.87 14.15
C PHE A 274 3.62 9.98 15.19
N ASP A 275 4.88 10.32 15.45
CA ASP A 275 5.22 11.44 16.34
C ASP A 275 4.78 12.77 15.72
N LYS A 276 3.84 13.45 16.40
CA LYS A 276 3.28 14.75 16.00
C LYS A 276 4.31 15.89 15.95
N ASN A 277 5.47 15.70 16.59
CA ASN A 277 6.54 16.70 16.60
C ASN A 277 7.43 16.65 15.35
N LEU A 278 7.24 15.65 14.49
CA LEU A 278 7.92 15.61 13.20
C LEU A 278 7.24 16.58 12.24
N HIS A 279 7.80 17.77 12.13
CA HIS A 279 7.44 18.76 11.12
C HIS A 279 8.16 18.39 9.80
N PHE A 280 7.39 18.01 8.77
CA PHE A 280 7.87 17.80 7.40
C PHE A 280 7.49 18.99 6.52
#